data_fa8565f598ee6492bb406409362f35d1
#
_entry.id   fa8565f598ee6492bb406409362f35d1
#
_cell.length_a   1.000
_cell.length_b   1.000
_cell.length_c   1.000
_cell.angle_alpha   90.00
_cell.angle_beta   90.00
_cell.angle_gamma   90.00
#
_symmetry.space_group_name_H-M   'P 1'
#
loop_
_entity.id
_entity.type
_entity.pdbx_description
1 polymer ?
#
loop_
_entity_poly.entity_id
_entity_poly.type
_entity_poly.pdbx_seq_one_letter_code
_entity_poly.pdbx_strand_id
1 'polypeptide(L)'
;MQLKETQQALNKFAKYVIQQSRSNLSKQKKNTSKELYNSLRYKITSNVNAINVIFEMADYGKFQDQGVSGTKKKYNTPFSYKRKMPPSSAFSGWVVRKGLKGVRDKEGKFIPRKSMQYLIARSVFQYGIKPSMFFTKPFEAAFEKLPEDLQEKFGIDLENLILEDG
;
A
#
# COMPACT_ATOMS: atom_id res chain seq x y z
N MET A 1 -19.35 17.69 -21.49
CA MET A 1 -18.68 18.59 -20.54
C MET A 1 -17.29 18.04 -20.25
N GLN A 2 -16.23 18.76 -20.64
CA GLN A 2 -14.85 18.31 -20.36
C GLN A 2 -14.29 19.14 -19.19
N LEU A 3 -14.25 18.57 -18.01
CA LEU A 3 -13.65 19.16 -16.80
C LEU A 3 -12.13 18.93 -16.80
N LYS A 4 -11.40 19.61 -17.68
CA LYS A 4 -9.95 19.39 -17.91
C LYS A 4 -9.11 19.74 -16.67
N GLU A 5 -9.35 20.90 -16.09
CA GLU A 5 -8.59 21.39 -14.94
C GLU A 5 -8.86 20.53 -13.69
N THR A 6 -10.12 20.17 -13.48
CA THR A 6 -10.52 19.23 -12.41
C THR A 6 -9.86 17.86 -12.57
N GLN A 7 -9.82 17.32 -13.80
CA GLN A 7 -9.14 16.05 -14.08
C GLN A 7 -7.64 16.15 -13.88
N GLN A 8 -7.01 17.28 -14.22
CA GLN A 8 -5.59 17.51 -13.96
C GLN A 8 -5.28 17.55 -12.45
N ALA A 9 -6.12 18.21 -11.65
CA ALA A 9 -5.98 18.24 -10.19
C ALA A 9 -6.06 16.82 -9.59
N LEU A 10 -7.03 16.02 -10.02
CA LEU A 10 -7.17 14.63 -9.60
C LEU A 10 -5.98 13.75 -10.04
N ASN A 11 -5.46 13.96 -11.26
CA ASN A 11 -4.25 13.29 -11.73
C ASN A 11 -3.02 13.63 -10.88
N LYS A 12 -2.84 14.91 -10.57
CA LYS A 12 -1.75 15.40 -9.72
C LYS A 12 -1.82 14.76 -8.33
N PHE A 13 -3.00 14.76 -7.73
CA PHE A 13 -3.28 14.10 -6.45
C PHE A 13 -2.93 12.60 -6.49
N ALA A 14 -3.50 11.86 -7.45
CA ALA A 14 -3.29 10.41 -7.52
C ALA A 14 -1.82 10.04 -7.80
N LYS A 15 -1.15 10.79 -8.69
CA LYS A 15 0.27 10.63 -8.99
C LYS A 15 1.14 10.86 -7.76
N TYR A 16 0.85 11.89 -6.99
CA TYR A 16 1.55 12.18 -5.75
C TYR A 16 1.41 11.04 -4.74
N VAL A 17 0.17 10.55 -4.50
CA VAL A 17 -0.09 9.43 -3.59
C VAL A 17 0.73 8.20 -3.99
N ILE A 18 0.72 7.81 -5.26
CA ILE A 18 1.49 6.65 -5.75
C ILE A 18 2.99 6.86 -5.58
N GLN A 19 3.53 8.02 -5.93
CA GLN A 19 4.95 8.32 -5.80
C GLN A 19 5.42 8.27 -4.35
N GLN A 20 4.67 8.87 -3.43
CA GLN A 20 5.00 8.86 -2.00
C GLN A 20 4.86 7.46 -1.40
N SER A 21 3.84 6.71 -1.79
CA SER A 21 3.67 5.32 -1.37
C SER A 21 4.85 4.44 -1.78
N ARG A 22 5.31 4.56 -3.01
CA ARG A 22 6.51 3.87 -3.52
C ARG A 22 7.78 4.28 -2.79
N SER A 23 7.94 5.58 -2.52
CA SER A 23 9.05 6.11 -1.73
C SER A 23 9.07 5.52 -0.32
N ASN A 24 7.90 5.46 0.34
CA ASN A 24 7.76 4.90 1.68
C ASN A 24 8.10 3.40 1.72
N LEU A 25 7.64 2.60 0.73
CA LEU A 25 8.02 1.19 0.62
C LEU A 25 9.53 1.00 0.50
N SER A 26 10.20 1.86 -0.26
CA SER A 26 11.65 1.82 -0.44
C SER A 26 12.40 2.21 0.84
N LYS A 27 12.02 3.32 1.47
CA LYS A 27 12.61 3.81 2.74
C LYS A 27 12.46 2.78 3.88
N GLN A 28 11.31 2.11 3.94
CA GLN A 28 11.02 1.10 4.96
C GLN A 28 11.60 -0.29 4.63
N LYS A 29 12.33 -0.43 3.51
CA LYS A 29 12.90 -1.71 3.04
C LYS A 29 11.85 -2.83 2.89
N LYS A 30 10.61 -2.47 2.52
CA LYS A 30 9.46 -3.37 2.36
C LYS A 30 9.16 -3.75 0.91
N ASN A 31 10.06 -3.44 -0.01
CA ASN A 31 9.94 -3.71 -1.44
C ASN A 31 10.90 -4.82 -1.93
N THR A 32 11.15 -5.83 -1.13
CA THR A 32 12.14 -6.88 -1.41
C THR A 32 11.89 -7.62 -2.72
N SER A 33 10.64 -7.88 -3.11
CA SER A 33 10.25 -8.45 -4.41
C SER A 33 9.91 -7.39 -5.46
N LYS A 34 9.79 -6.15 -5.06
CA LYS A 34 9.22 -5.03 -5.85
C LYS A 34 7.80 -5.27 -6.39
N GLU A 35 7.18 -6.41 -6.09
CA GLU A 35 5.84 -6.75 -6.56
C GLU A 35 4.80 -5.72 -6.08
N LEU A 36 4.75 -5.44 -4.78
CA LEU A 36 3.86 -4.41 -4.23
C LEU A 36 4.15 -3.03 -4.81
N TYR A 37 5.42 -2.66 -4.91
CA TYR A 37 5.86 -1.41 -5.51
C TYR A 37 5.38 -1.25 -6.96
N ASN A 38 5.52 -2.31 -7.77
CA ASN A 38 5.14 -2.30 -9.19
C ASN A 38 3.61 -2.41 -9.38
N SER A 39 2.89 -3.01 -8.44
CA SER A 39 1.42 -3.15 -8.49
C SER A 39 0.68 -1.85 -8.17
N LEU A 40 1.34 -0.89 -7.50
CA LEU A 40 0.73 0.40 -7.16
C LEU A 40 0.44 1.20 -8.44
N ARG A 41 -0.83 1.42 -8.70
CA ARG A 41 -1.31 2.22 -9.84
C ARG A 41 -2.62 2.90 -9.51
N TYR A 42 -3.03 3.83 -10.36
CA TYR A 42 -4.33 4.47 -10.26
C TYR A 42 -5.00 4.56 -11.64
N LYS A 43 -6.30 4.71 -11.63
CA LYS A 43 -7.14 4.99 -12.79
C LYS A 43 -8.09 6.12 -12.44
N ILE A 44 -8.36 6.99 -13.41
CA ILE A 44 -9.40 8.00 -13.31
C ILE A 44 -10.47 7.62 -14.32
N THR A 45 -11.70 7.48 -13.85
CA THR A 45 -12.87 7.20 -14.69
C THR A 45 -13.88 8.33 -14.52
N SER A 46 -14.39 8.84 -15.63
CA SER A 46 -15.39 9.91 -15.65
C SER A 46 -16.69 9.37 -16.25
N ASN A 47 -17.77 9.55 -15.51
CA ASN A 47 -19.14 9.31 -15.95
C ASN A 47 -19.90 10.65 -15.99
N VAL A 48 -21.13 10.64 -16.49
CA VAL A 48 -21.97 11.86 -16.59
C VAL A 48 -22.10 12.60 -15.25
N ASN A 49 -22.14 11.86 -14.13
CA ASN A 49 -22.45 12.40 -12.81
C ASN A 49 -21.28 12.32 -11.81
N ALA A 50 -20.13 11.71 -12.16
CA ALA A 50 -19.03 11.49 -11.22
C ALA A 50 -17.69 11.29 -11.91
N ILE A 51 -16.63 11.77 -11.25
CA ILE A 51 -15.25 11.43 -11.56
C ILE A 51 -14.73 10.57 -10.41
N ASN A 52 -14.23 9.38 -10.71
CA ASN A 52 -13.72 8.45 -9.72
C ASN A 52 -12.21 8.29 -9.88
N VAL A 53 -11.49 8.36 -8.76
CA VAL A 53 -10.07 7.99 -8.68
C VAL A 53 -9.97 6.65 -7.99
N ILE A 54 -9.48 5.64 -8.69
CA ILE A 54 -9.36 4.27 -8.22
C ILE A 54 -7.88 3.95 -8.04
N PHE A 55 -7.48 3.59 -6.82
CA PHE A 55 -6.14 3.10 -6.53
C PHE A 55 -6.14 1.58 -6.50
N GLU A 56 -5.16 0.98 -7.18
CA GLU A 56 -5.00 -0.47 -7.25
C GLU A 56 -3.64 -0.87 -6.68
N MET A 57 -3.59 -1.97 -5.96
CA MET A 57 -2.37 -2.59 -5.46
C MET A 57 -2.55 -4.10 -5.29
N ALA A 58 -1.47 -4.85 -5.12
CA ALA A 58 -1.53 -6.27 -4.79
C ALA A 58 -2.35 -6.51 -3.51
N ASP A 59 -3.12 -7.60 -3.45
CA ASP A 59 -4.08 -7.89 -2.37
C ASP A 59 -3.47 -7.85 -0.96
N TYR A 60 -2.22 -8.26 -0.84
CA TYR A 60 -1.52 -8.21 0.45
C TYR A 60 -1.08 -6.78 0.86
N GLY A 61 -1.17 -5.81 -0.03
CA GLY A 61 -0.79 -4.42 0.22
C GLY A 61 -1.54 -3.81 1.40
N LYS A 62 -2.84 -4.09 1.53
CA LYS A 62 -3.66 -3.63 2.67
C LYS A 62 -3.14 -4.14 4.02
N PHE A 63 -2.69 -5.38 4.09
CA PHE A 63 -2.13 -5.96 5.32
C PHE A 63 -0.74 -5.38 5.63
N GLN A 64 0.01 -5.04 4.59
CA GLN A 64 1.30 -4.37 4.74
C GLN A 64 1.14 -2.92 5.18
N ASP A 65 0.12 -2.23 4.69
CA ASP A 65 -0.19 -0.84 5.05
C ASP A 65 -0.74 -0.73 6.47
N GLN A 66 -1.87 -1.38 6.74
CA GLN A 66 -2.59 -1.27 8.00
C GLN A 66 -2.06 -2.20 9.10
N GLY A 67 -1.23 -3.16 8.73
CA GLY A 67 -0.71 -4.18 9.63
C GLY A 67 -1.72 -5.28 9.95
N VAL A 68 -1.28 -6.25 10.73
CA VAL A 68 -2.10 -7.37 11.23
C VAL A 68 -1.71 -7.66 12.67
N SER A 69 -2.66 -7.67 13.59
CA SER A 69 -2.40 -8.05 14.99
C SER A 69 -2.05 -9.53 15.11
N GLY A 70 -1.03 -9.83 15.89
CA GLY A 70 -0.71 -11.21 16.25
C GLY A 70 -1.54 -11.71 17.44
N THR A 71 -1.31 -12.96 17.83
CA THR A 71 -1.97 -13.52 19.02
C THR A 71 -1.42 -12.93 20.32
N LYS A 72 -0.13 -12.61 20.36
CA LYS A 72 0.57 -12.03 21.53
C LYS A 72 0.68 -10.51 21.45
N LYS A 73 0.87 -9.94 20.26
CA LYS A 73 1.03 -8.50 20.08
C LYS A 73 -0.14 -7.93 19.28
N LYS A 74 -0.76 -6.89 19.83
CA LYS A 74 -1.88 -6.20 19.18
C LYS A 74 -1.41 -4.88 18.57
N TYR A 75 -2.04 -4.53 17.44
CA TYR A 75 -1.92 -3.24 16.79
C TYR A 75 -3.32 -2.65 16.64
N ASN A 76 -3.43 -1.35 16.47
CA ASN A 76 -4.69 -0.71 16.13
C ASN A 76 -5.00 -0.95 14.64
N THR A 77 -5.55 -2.11 14.32
CA THR A 77 -5.83 -2.57 12.95
C THR A 77 -7.05 -3.49 12.95
N PRO A 78 -7.88 -3.48 11.87
CA PRO A 78 -9.02 -4.39 11.75
C PRO A 78 -8.60 -5.85 11.51
N PHE A 79 -7.33 -6.09 11.14
CA PHE A 79 -6.83 -7.42 10.82
C PHE A 79 -6.14 -8.08 12.01
N SER A 80 -6.45 -9.35 12.27
CA SER A 80 -5.82 -10.10 13.36
C SER A 80 -5.74 -11.61 13.08
N TYR A 81 -4.62 -12.21 13.47
CA TYR A 81 -4.53 -13.67 13.58
C TYR A 81 -5.26 -14.13 14.86
N LYS A 82 -6.16 -15.10 14.72
CA LYS A 82 -6.92 -15.66 15.85
C LYS A 82 -6.54 -17.12 16.11
N ARG A 83 -6.87 -18.03 15.20
CA ARG A 83 -6.70 -19.48 15.34
C ARG A 83 -5.76 -20.11 14.31
N LYS A 84 -5.70 -19.55 13.11
CA LYS A 84 -4.96 -20.13 11.99
C LYS A 84 -3.66 -19.36 11.73
N MET A 85 -2.54 -20.07 11.76
CA MET A 85 -1.23 -19.52 11.38
C MET A 85 -1.14 -19.38 9.86
N PRO A 86 -0.43 -18.35 9.33
CA PRO A 86 -0.16 -18.27 7.90
C PRO A 86 0.64 -19.49 7.43
N PRO A 87 0.41 -19.99 6.21
CA PRO A 87 1.15 -21.12 5.68
C PRO A 87 2.65 -20.79 5.58
N SER A 88 3.49 -21.68 6.05
CA SER A 88 4.95 -21.48 6.04
C SER A 88 5.52 -21.32 4.63
N SER A 89 4.90 -21.96 3.63
CA SER A 89 5.25 -21.83 2.22
C SER A 89 5.17 -20.39 1.68
N ALA A 90 4.27 -19.56 2.23
CA ALA A 90 4.15 -18.14 1.87
C ALA A 90 5.45 -17.35 2.08
N PHE A 91 6.32 -17.80 2.98
CA PHE A 91 7.60 -17.16 3.29
C PHE A 91 8.80 -17.71 2.49
N SER A 92 8.57 -18.68 1.59
CA SER A 92 9.65 -19.33 0.83
C SER A 92 10.49 -18.33 0.03
N GLY A 93 9.84 -17.49 -0.78
CA GLY A 93 10.51 -16.47 -1.56
C GLY A 93 11.19 -15.38 -0.70
N TRP A 94 10.57 -15.04 0.42
CA TRP A 94 11.12 -14.05 1.34
C TRP A 94 12.42 -14.51 2.00
N VAL A 95 12.48 -15.78 2.47
CA VAL A 95 13.69 -16.39 3.04
C VAL A 95 14.86 -16.35 2.06
N VAL A 96 14.58 -16.62 0.77
CA VAL A 96 15.61 -16.58 -0.28
C VAL A 96 16.11 -15.16 -0.52
N ARG A 97 15.19 -14.22 -0.72
CA ARG A 97 15.53 -12.81 -1.04
C ARG A 97 16.25 -12.08 0.10
N LYS A 98 15.95 -12.45 1.35
CA LYS A 98 16.62 -11.89 2.53
C LYS A 98 17.98 -12.57 2.82
N GLY A 99 18.39 -13.52 1.98
CA GLY A 99 19.68 -14.17 2.13
C GLY A 99 19.80 -15.00 3.42
N LEU A 100 18.69 -15.49 3.97
CA LEU A 100 18.67 -16.29 5.20
C LEU A 100 19.17 -17.72 4.97
N LYS A 101 20.05 -17.91 3.99
CA LYS A 101 20.78 -19.15 3.78
C LYS A 101 21.92 -19.25 4.79
N GLY A 102 22.09 -20.43 5.36
CA GLY A 102 23.23 -20.70 6.25
C GLY A 102 23.07 -20.15 7.66
N VAL A 103 21.86 -19.75 8.07
CA VAL A 103 21.59 -19.45 9.48
C VAL A 103 21.79 -20.72 10.31
N ARG A 104 22.57 -20.60 11.38
CA ARG A 104 22.88 -21.71 12.31
C ARG A 104 22.10 -21.53 13.60
N ASP A 105 21.78 -22.62 14.26
CA ASP A 105 21.23 -22.62 15.61
C ASP A 105 22.34 -22.34 16.65
N LYS A 106 21.97 -22.38 17.93
CA LYS A 106 22.90 -22.14 19.04
C LYS A 106 24.02 -23.19 19.14
N GLU A 107 23.80 -24.35 18.54
CA GLU A 107 24.71 -25.49 18.51
C GLU A 107 25.59 -25.49 17.24
N GLY A 108 25.45 -24.46 16.38
CA GLY A 108 26.21 -24.30 15.14
C GLY A 108 25.69 -25.12 13.96
N LYS A 109 24.53 -25.79 14.07
CA LYS A 109 23.94 -26.62 13.02
C LYS A 109 23.10 -25.73 12.06
N PHE A 110 23.17 -26.02 10.77
CA PHE A 110 22.38 -25.31 9.78
C PHE A 110 20.87 -25.55 9.98
N ILE A 111 20.11 -24.45 10.00
CA ILE A 111 18.64 -24.48 10.06
C ILE A 111 18.11 -24.74 8.64
N PRO A 112 17.38 -25.86 8.40
CA PRO A 112 16.76 -26.14 7.10
C PRO A 112 15.79 -25.01 6.69
N ARG A 113 15.68 -24.75 5.36
CA ARG A 113 14.77 -23.72 4.83
C ARG A 113 13.33 -23.88 5.32
N LYS A 114 12.81 -25.12 5.34
CA LYS A 114 11.43 -25.39 5.82
C LYS A 114 11.25 -25.00 7.29
N SER A 115 12.23 -25.29 8.12
CA SER A 115 12.21 -24.90 9.54
C SER A 115 12.26 -23.38 9.69
N MET A 116 13.08 -22.68 8.89
CA MET A 116 13.14 -21.22 8.87
C MET A 116 11.80 -20.62 8.47
N GLN A 117 11.15 -21.13 7.41
CA GLN A 117 9.82 -20.69 6.98
C GLN A 117 8.78 -20.87 8.09
N TYR A 118 8.82 -21.98 8.79
CA TYR A 118 7.93 -22.27 9.92
C TYR A 118 8.17 -21.28 11.08
N LEU A 119 9.42 -21.03 11.46
CA LEU A 119 9.75 -20.08 12.52
C LEU A 119 9.26 -18.67 12.19
N ILE A 120 9.38 -18.25 10.94
CA ILE A 120 8.88 -16.95 10.46
C ILE A 120 7.36 -16.93 10.52
N ALA A 121 6.67 -17.96 9.99
CA ALA A 121 5.22 -18.07 10.05
C ALA A 121 4.69 -18.01 11.49
N ARG A 122 5.36 -18.72 12.41
CA ARG A 122 5.04 -18.71 13.85
C ARG A 122 5.25 -17.31 14.46
N SER A 123 6.36 -16.65 14.12
CA SER A 123 6.64 -15.30 14.57
C SER A 123 5.57 -14.31 14.09
N VAL A 124 5.21 -14.36 12.81
CA VAL A 124 4.14 -13.52 12.23
C VAL A 124 2.78 -13.82 12.89
N PHE A 125 2.49 -15.08 13.16
CA PHE A 125 1.26 -15.46 13.88
C PHE A 125 1.20 -14.88 15.31
N GLN A 126 2.32 -14.91 16.03
CA GLN A 126 2.39 -14.42 17.41
C GLN A 126 2.48 -12.91 17.51
N TYR A 127 3.31 -12.27 16.71
CA TYR A 127 3.63 -10.85 16.81
C TYR A 127 2.98 -9.99 15.74
N GLY A 128 2.35 -10.60 14.74
CA GLY A 128 1.66 -9.90 13.67
C GLY A 128 2.59 -9.21 12.67
N ILE A 129 1.99 -8.32 11.89
CA ILE A 129 2.67 -7.46 10.92
C ILE A 129 2.49 -6.02 11.38
N LYS A 130 3.59 -5.33 11.69
CA LYS A 130 3.54 -3.93 12.12
C LYS A 130 2.99 -3.05 10.98
N PRO A 131 2.00 -2.17 11.27
CA PRO A 131 1.51 -1.20 10.30
C PRO A 131 2.65 -0.37 9.70
N SER A 132 2.64 -0.22 8.40
CA SER A 132 3.63 0.61 7.70
C SER A 132 3.09 1.97 7.30
N MET A 133 1.79 2.07 7.10
CA MET A 133 1.08 3.27 6.65
C MET A 133 1.70 3.87 5.38
N PHE A 134 2.24 2.99 4.50
CA PHE A 134 2.98 3.43 3.32
C PHE A 134 2.08 4.11 2.30
N PHE A 135 0.81 3.71 2.26
CA PHE A 135 -0.22 4.26 1.38
C PHE A 135 -1.16 5.22 2.13
N THR A 136 -1.64 4.82 3.30
CA THR A 136 -2.63 5.61 4.07
C THR A 136 -2.12 7.01 4.40
N LYS A 137 -0.90 7.14 4.94
CA LYS A 137 -0.36 8.47 5.29
C LYS A 137 -0.24 9.43 4.11
N PRO A 138 0.39 9.07 2.96
CA PRO A 138 0.43 9.96 1.81
C PRO A 138 -0.95 10.25 1.22
N PHE A 139 -1.88 9.30 1.29
CA PHE A 139 -3.25 9.51 0.86
C PHE A 139 -3.94 10.57 1.73
N GLU A 140 -3.94 10.42 3.04
CA GLU A 140 -4.54 11.37 3.98
C GLU A 140 -3.96 12.77 3.83
N ALA A 141 -2.63 12.89 3.81
CA ALA A 141 -1.94 14.17 3.67
C ALA A 141 -2.23 14.89 2.33
N ALA A 142 -2.43 14.13 1.26
CA ALA A 142 -2.81 14.70 -0.03
C ALA A 142 -4.31 15.03 -0.08
N PHE A 143 -5.14 14.21 0.55
CA PHE A 143 -6.59 14.37 0.58
C PHE A 143 -7.03 15.60 1.35
N GLU A 144 -6.33 15.99 2.41
CA GLU A 144 -6.59 17.21 3.18
C GLU A 144 -6.55 18.48 2.32
N LYS A 145 -5.70 18.51 1.28
CA LYS A 145 -5.52 19.65 0.37
C LYS A 145 -6.40 19.57 -0.88
N LEU A 146 -6.92 18.39 -1.19
CA LEU A 146 -7.65 18.12 -2.43
C LEU A 146 -8.94 18.95 -2.56
N PRO A 147 -9.75 19.20 -1.50
CA PRO A 147 -10.98 19.97 -1.63
C PRO A 147 -10.75 21.41 -2.13
N GLU A 148 -9.71 22.09 -1.65
CA GLU A 148 -9.36 23.45 -2.08
C GLU A 148 -8.92 23.47 -3.54
N ASP A 149 -7.99 22.56 -3.92
CA ASP A 149 -7.52 22.42 -5.29
C ASP A 149 -8.66 22.09 -6.27
N LEU A 150 -9.60 21.22 -5.86
CA LEU A 150 -10.76 20.86 -6.70
C LEU A 150 -11.74 22.01 -6.85
N GLN A 151 -12.02 22.77 -5.79
CA GLN A 151 -12.94 23.91 -5.83
C GLN A 151 -12.42 24.99 -6.77
N GLU A 152 -11.12 25.33 -6.70
CA GLU A 152 -10.47 26.27 -7.61
C GLU A 152 -10.55 25.79 -9.06
N LYS A 153 -10.15 24.55 -9.34
CA LYS A 153 -10.07 24.02 -10.71
C LYS A 153 -11.45 23.79 -11.34
N PHE A 154 -12.42 23.39 -10.54
CA PHE A 154 -13.80 23.28 -10.99
C PHE A 154 -14.40 24.65 -11.34
N GLY A 155 -14.07 25.71 -10.57
CA GLY A 155 -14.43 27.07 -10.89
C GLY A 155 -13.90 27.51 -12.26
N ILE A 156 -12.61 27.26 -12.54
CA ILE A 156 -12.00 27.56 -13.84
C ILE A 156 -12.69 26.80 -15.00
N ASP A 157 -12.98 25.53 -14.80
CA ASP A 157 -13.70 24.73 -15.81
C ASP A 157 -15.10 25.29 -16.10
N LEU A 158 -15.82 25.78 -15.07
CA LEU A 158 -17.13 26.42 -15.26
C LEU A 158 -17.01 27.75 -16.00
N GLU A 159 -16.03 28.59 -15.66
CA GLU A 159 -15.80 29.88 -16.37
C GLU A 159 -15.52 29.64 -17.86
N ASN A 160 -14.66 28.66 -18.18
CA ASN A 160 -14.34 28.30 -19.56
C ASN A 160 -15.58 27.84 -20.35
N LEU A 161 -16.47 27.05 -19.71
CA LEU A 161 -17.72 26.61 -20.34
C LEU A 161 -18.65 27.77 -20.64
N ILE A 162 -18.78 28.72 -19.74
CA ILE A 162 -19.63 29.92 -19.96
C ILE A 162 -19.10 30.78 -21.11
N LEU A 163 -17.77 30.85 -21.27
CA LEU A 163 -17.14 31.65 -22.33
C LEU A 163 -17.16 30.94 -23.69
N GLU A 164 -17.26 29.63 -23.74
CA GLU A 164 -17.35 28.84 -25.00
C GLU A 164 -18.79 28.86 -25.57
N ASP A 165 -19.80 29.02 -24.73
CA ASP A 165 -21.23 29.03 -25.13
C ASP A 165 -21.77 30.45 -25.45
N GLY A 166 -20.98 31.51 -25.35
CA GLY A 166 -21.34 32.90 -25.64
C GLY A 166 -20.64 33.44 -26.90
#